data_90d49af4fcf12e720806a1254aafdade
#
_entry.id   90d49af4fcf12e720806a1254aafdade
#
_cell.length_a   1.000
_cell.length_b   1.000
_cell.length_c   1.000
_cell.angle_alpha   90.00
_cell.angle_beta   90.00
_cell.angle_gamma   90.00
#
_symmetry.space_group_name_H-M   'P 1'
#
loop_
_entity.id
_entity.type
_entity.pdbx_description
1 polymer ?
#
loop_
_entity_poly.entity_id
_entity_poly.type
_entity_poly.pdbx_seq_one_letter_code
_entity_poly.pdbx_strand_id
1 'polypeptide(L)'
;GGLLWIHKTSKYLNYFTPFFVVTVVLLSVTGHFGGQITHGSEYLKLPDFSKSNNIASLDSVNLYNSVVMPILDNKCVKCHNQNKSKGDLMLNSKEAILKGGESGSILVSFDSSSSHLYNYLNLPMADKMHMPPEGNSQLTENEIELLRIWIDNGAEFEKFNSFNTFQKSEQEIVNSFFQVDLQKVEPPRKKDLEKLLDLNFRLERNSMSNNYLEAKFLGEKIESKHISALSKVKIQLVKLDLSNSSLDDDLIYKLKSFTSLKYLKINNTSVTDNGLFSISNSVESLNLNNTDISYDGVNQLLQSNKLKTLYLWKTNISNENQKKLSDTYSVNLNFGVSDFAKGVPLSIPATISEQTMFSDSLKIEFYKSLGNPTIRYTLNGDEPDS
;
A
#
# COMPACT_ATOMS: atom_id res chain seq x y z
N GLY A 1 33.40 -0.46 -15.81
CA GLY A 1 34.43 -0.31 -16.86
C GLY A 1 35.76 0.18 -16.31
N GLY A 2 35.81 1.33 -15.63
CA GLY A 2 37.05 1.92 -15.09
C GLY A 2 37.74 1.08 -14.01
N LEU A 3 37.03 0.49 -13.10
CA LEU A 3 37.57 -0.39 -12.06
C LEU A 3 38.21 -1.64 -12.64
N LEU A 4 37.60 -2.28 -13.62
CA LEU A 4 38.15 -3.45 -14.31
C LEU A 4 39.43 -3.10 -15.11
N TRP A 5 39.49 -1.90 -15.70
CA TRP A 5 40.66 -1.42 -16.42
C TRP A 5 41.85 -1.16 -15.45
N ILE A 6 41.61 -0.52 -14.32
CA ILE A 6 42.62 -0.25 -13.28
C ILE A 6 43.19 -1.58 -12.74
N HIS A 7 42.30 -2.58 -12.46
CA HIS A 7 42.73 -3.89 -11.96
C HIS A 7 43.61 -4.67 -12.98
N LYS A 8 43.32 -4.51 -14.27
CA LYS A 8 44.02 -5.25 -15.32
C LYS A 8 45.46 -4.77 -15.54
N THR A 9 45.80 -3.54 -15.15
CA THR A 9 47.14 -2.95 -15.34
C THR A 9 47.88 -2.83 -14.01
N SER A 10 48.93 -3.62 -13.80
CA SER A 10 49.72 -3.63 -12.56
C SER A 10 50.27 -2.26 -12.18
N LYS A 11 50.50 -1.37 -13.14
CA LYS A 11 51.01 -0.01 -12.96
C LYS A 11 50.03 0.86 -12.13
N TYR A 12 48.73 0.55 -12.14
CA TYR A 12 47.69 1.35 -11.45
C TYR A 12 47.08 0.64 -10.24
N LEU A 13 47.64 -0.48 -9.81
CA LEU A 13 47.12 -1.29 -8.72
C LEU A 13 47.00 -0.49 -7.41
N ASN A 14 47.88 0.46 -7.17
CA ASN A 14 47.84 1.32 -5.99
C ASN A 14 46.67 2.30 -5.96
N TYR A 15 46.04 2.57 -7.12
CA TYR A 15 44.89 3.42 -7.22
C TYR A 15 43.56 2.61 -7.22
N PHE A 16 43.63 1.29 -7.36
CA PHE A 16 42.44 0.44 -7.39
C PHE A 16 41.64 0.50 -6.08
N THR A 17 42.32 0.32 -4.96
CA THR A 17 41.67 0.31 -3.64
C THR A 17 41.00 1.65 -3.30
N PRO A 18 41.68 2.81 -3.40
CA PRO A 18 40.99 4.08 -3.11
C PRO A 18 39.87 4.38 -4.10
N PHE A 19 40.03 4.06 -5.39
CA PHE A 19 38.98 4.24 -6.38
C PHE A 19 37.76 3.33 -6.10
N PHE A 20 37.99 2.10 -5.68
CA PHE A 20 36.95 1.17 -5.27
C PHE A 20 36.20 1.69 -4.05
N VAL A 21 36.91 2.16 -3.01
CA VAL A 21 36.30 2.73 -1.80
C VAL A 21 35.43 3.94 -2.15
N VAL A 22 35.94 4.87 -2.97
CA VAL A 22 35.15 6.04 -3.41
C VAL A 22 33.90 5.61 -4.16
N THR A 23 34.01 4.61 -5.04
CA THR A 23 32.84 4.09 -5.79
C THR A 23 31.80 3.49 -4.86
N VAL A 24 32.23 2.71 -3.86
CA VAL A 24 31.31 2.11 -2.87
C VAL A 24 30.62 3.20 -2.04
N VAL A 25 31.36 4.22 -1.61
CA VAL A 25 30.78 5.37 -0.87
C VAL A 25 29.75 6.10 -1.73
N LEU A 26 30.09 6.41 -2.98
CA LEU A 26 29.16 7.08 -3.90
C LEU A 26 27.90 6.24 -4.15
N LEU A 27 28.03 4.94 -4.35
CA LEU A 27 26.89 4.03 -4.49
C LEU A 27 26.03 3.99 -3.24
N SER A 28 26.63 3.97 -2.06
CA SER A 28 25.91 3.99 -0.79
C SER A 28 25.15 5.30 -0.59
N VAL A 29 25.77 6.45 -0.90
CA VAL A 29 25.14 7.76 -0.82
C VAL A 29 24.00 7.89 -1.81
N THR A 30 24.21 7.49 -3.07
CA THR A 30 23.15 7.55 -4.09
C THR A 30 22.01 6.59 -3.77
N GLY A 31 22.32 5.39 -3.25
CA GLY A 31 21.31 4.43 -2.79
C GLY A 31 20.48 4.99 -1.63
N HIS A 32 21.12 5.63 -0.66
CA HIS A 32 20.44 6.28 0.47
C HIS A 32 19.49 7.39 0.02
N PHE A 33 19.96 8.32 -0.82
CA PHE A 33 19.12 9.40 -1.34
C PHE A 33 18.03 8.88 -2.28
N GLY A 34 18.35 7.89 -3.12
CA GLY A 34 17.35 7.23 -3.97
C GLY A 34 16.25 6.56 -3.14
N GLY A 35 16.62 5.90 -2.06
CA GLY A 35 15.67 5.33 -1.10
C GLY A 35 14.78 6.38 -0.45
N GLN A 36 15.35 7.51 -0.04
CA GLN A 36 14.57 8.62 0.54
C GLN A 36 13.58 9.24 -0.47
N ILE A 37 13.99 9.40 -1.74
CA ILE A 37 13.12 9.93 -2.80
C ILE A 37 11.95 8.99 -3.09
N THR A 38 12.21 7.69 -3.14
CA THR A 38 11.20 6.69 -3.52
C THR A 38 10.28 6.29 -2.36
N HIS A 39 10.80 6.25 -1.13
CA HIS A 39 10.10 5.71 0.03
C HIS A 39 9.84 6.74 1.14
N GLY A 40 10.37 7.95 1.01
CA GLY A 40 10.29 9.01 2.02
C GLY A 40 11.41 8.91 3.08
N SER A 41 11.68 10.03 3.77
CA SER A 41 12.75 10.13 4.79
C SER A 41 12.51 9.26 6.03
N GLU A 42 11.27 8.87 6.28
CA GLU A 42 10.84 8.08 7.44
C GLU A 42 10.84 6.58 7.20
N TYR A 43 11.25 6.12 6.00
CA TYR A 43 11.12 4.75 5.54
C TYR A 43 11.69 3.67 6.49
N LEU A 44 12.77 3.99 7.20
CA LEU A 44 13.43 3.08 8.14
C LEU A 44 13.33 3.57 9.61
N LYS A 45 12.50 4.56 9.89
CA LYS A 45 12.30 5.02 11.27
C LYS A 45 11.29 4.14 11.99
N LEU A 46 11.47 4.04 13.31
CA LEU A 46 10.50 3.39 14.18
C LEU A 46 9.19 4.15 14.16
N PRO A 47 8.04 3.46 14.09
CA PRO A 47 6.74 4.08 14.29
C PRO A 47 6.69 4.75 15.67
N ASP A 48 6.25 6.01 15.69
CA ASP A 48 6.08 6.76 16.95
C ASP A 48 4.71 6.45 17.58
N PHE A 49 4.73 5.74 18.70
CA PHE A 49 3.54 5.44 19.50
C PHE A 49 3.35 6.43 20.67
N SER A 50 4.23 7.43 20.85
CA SER A 50 4.10 8.43 21.90
C SER A 50 3.01 9.48 21.62
N LYS A 51 2.72 9.70 20.35
CA LYS A 51 1.65 10.59 19.90
C LYS A 51 0.33 9.83 19.88
N SER A 52 -0.25 9.59 21.03
CA SER A 52 -1.66 9.21 21.14
C SER A 52 -2.49 10.49 21.21
N ASN A 53 -3.51 10.60 20.37
CA ASN A 53 -4.48 11.67 20.49
C ASN A 53 -5.38 11.42 21.70
N ASN A 54 -4.82 11.63 22.91
CA ASN A 54 -5.63 11.67 24.12
C ASN A 54 -6.45 12.96 24.07
N ILE A 55 -7.68 12.88 23.58
CA ILE A 55 -8.65 13.95 23.75
C ILE A 55 -9.15 13.86 25.18
N ALA A 56 -8.84 14.88 25.96
CA ALA A 56 -9.21 14.95 27.37
C ALA A 56 -10.74 15.03 27.59
N SER A 57 -11.50 15.47 26.59
CA SER A 57 -12.97 15.39 26.54
C SER A 57 -13.47 15.44 25.09
N LEU A 58 -14.56 14.71 24.80
CA LEU A 58 -15.28 14.77 23.52
C LEU A 58 -16.20 15.99 23.40
N ASP A 59 -16.22 16.88 24.41
CA ASP A 59 -17.15 18.02 24.45
C ASP A 59 -16.85 19.07 23.39
N SER A 60 -15.58 19.14 22.92
CA SER A 60 -15.23 19.93 21.75
C SER A 60 -14.05 19.29 21.01
N VAL A 61 -14.26 18.93 19.74
CA VAL A 61 -13.28 18.26 18.89
C VAL A 61 -12.92 19.15 17.73
N ASN A 62 -11.61 19.43 17.53
CA ASN A 62 -11.13 19.93 16.26
C ASN A 62 -10.90 18.75 15.33
N LEU A 63 -11.85 18.50 14.41
CA LEU A 63 -11.78 17.35 13.50
C LEU A 63 -10.52 17.37 12.64
N TYR A 64 -10.09 18.55 12.17
CA TYR A 64 -8.88 18.61 11.35
C TYR A 64 -7.65 18.13 12.12
N ASN A 65 -7.35 18.75 13.25
CA ASN A 65 -6.14 18.43 14.02
C ASN A 65 -6.17 17.06 14.68
N SER A 66 -7.37 16.65 15.16
CA SER A 66 -7.51 15.44 15.98
C SER A 66 -7.79 14.17 15.16
N VAL A 67 -8.30 14.31 13.93
CA VAL A 67 -8.73 13.19 13.08
C VAL A 67 -8.08 13.27 11.70
N VAL A 68 -8.34 14.36 10.95
CA VAL A 68 -7.97 14.46 9.53
C VAL A 68 -6.45 14.47 9.34
N MET A 69 -5.72 15.37 10.03
CA MET A 69 -4.25 15.41 9.92
C MET A 69 -3.58 14.09 10.28
N PRO A 70 -3.93 13.42 11.39
CA PRO A 70 -3.41 12.07 11.67
C PRO A 70 -3.67 11.05 10.57
N ILE A 71 -4.84 11.06 9.93
CA ILE A 71 -5.15 10.17 8.80
C ILE A 71 -4.26 10.53 7.59
N LEU A 72 -4.19 11.82 7.23
CA LEU A 72 -3.37 12.30 6.11
C LEU A 72 -1.88 11.99 6.32
N ASP A 73 -1.34 12.25 7.51
CA ASP A 73 0.06 11.96 7.87
C ASP A 73 0.39 10.48 7.70
N ASN A 74 -0.51 9.61 8.15
CA ASN A 74 -0.28 8.17 8.12
C ASN A 74 -0.45 7.55 6.73
N LYS A 75 -1.40 8.06 5.91
CA LYS A 75 -1.81 7.40 4.65
C LYS A 75 -1.39 8.16 3.39
N CYS A 76 -1.27 9.49 3.43
CA CYS A 76 -1.18 10.35 2.26
C CYS A 76 0.13 11.13 2.15
N VAL A 77 0.60 11.74 3.24
CA VAL A 77 1.77 12.63 3.28
C VAL A 77 3.05 11.94 2.81
N LYS A 78 3.16 10.63 2.94
CA LYS A 78 4.29 9.85 2.41
C LYS A 78 4.54 10.08 0.90
N CYS A 79 3.47 10.36 0.13
CA CYS A 79 3.55 10.63 -1.31
C CYS A 79 3.20 12.07 -1.67
N HIS A 80 2.56 12.82 -0.76
CA HIS A 80 2.08 14.17 -0.97
C HIS A 80 2.71 15.14 0.04
N ASN A 81 4.02 15.39 -0.11
CA ASN A 81 4.84 16.28 0.75
C ASN A 81 5.82 17.12 -0.10
N GLN A 82 6.61 17.96 0.54
CA GLN A 82 7.56 18.86 -0.16
C GLN A 82 8.61 18.13 -1.00
N ASN A 83 9.03 16.92 -0.60
CA ASN A 83 10.03 16.13 -1.31
C ASN A 83 9.43 15.25 -2.42
N LYS A 84 8.14 14.99 -2.34
CA LYS A 84 7.40 14.12 -3.25
C LYS A 84 5.97 14.62 -3.37
N SER A 85 5.73 15.55 -4.28
CA SER A 85 4.40 16.12 -4.53
C SER A 85 3.81 15.51 -5.80
N LYS A 86 3.34 14.27 -5.74
CA LYS A 86 2.66 13.67 -6.89
C LYS A 86 1.41 14.47 -7.26
N GLY A 87 1.29 14.83 -8.55
CA GLY A 87 0.23 15.70 -9.05
C GLY A 87 0.28 17.11 -8.46
N ASP A 88 1.49 17.62 -8.13
CA ASP A 88 1.73 18.90 -7.45
C ASP A 88 0.94 19.09 -6.15
N LEU A 89 0.40 18.01 -5.59
CA LEU A 89 -0.41 18.00 -4.39
C LEU A 89 0.45 17.75 -3.15
N MET A 90 0.35 18.62 -2.16
CA MET A 90 0.89 18.42 -0.82
C MET A 90 -0.25 18.41 0.20
N LEU A 91 -0.18 17.48 1.18
CA LEU A 91 -1.22 17.26 2.19
C LEU A 91 -0.70 17.39 3.62
N ASN A 92 0.48 18.01 3.78
CA ASN A 92 1.19 18.11 5.06
C ASN A 92 0.92 19.42 5.81
N SER A 93 0.11 20.32 5.30
CA SER A 93 -0.34 21.52 5.99
C SER A 93 -1.67 22.05 5.44
N LYS A 94 -2.36 22.88 6.23
CA LYS A 94 -3.58 23.58 5.83
C LYS A 94 -3.40 24.34 4.53
N GLU A 95 -2.32 25.15 4.44
CA GLU A 95 -2.03 26.01 3.29
C GLU A 95 -1.82 25.17 2.03
N ALA A 96 -1.14 24.02 2.16
CA ALA A 96 -0.87 23.10 1.07
C ALA A 96 -2.16 22.43 0.58
N ILE A 97 -3.02 22.00 1.50
CA ILE A 97 -4.32 21.39 1.19
C ILE A 97 -5.23 22.38 0.47
N LEU A 98 -5.30 23.62 0.95
CA LEU A 98 -6.10 24.69 0.34
C LEU A 98 -5.58 25.13 -1.03
N LYS A 99 -4.27 25.05 -1.26
CA LYS A 99 -3.66 25.31 -2.57
C LYS A 99 -4.15 24.29 -3.62
N GLY A 100 -4.36 23.05 -3.22
CA GLY A 100 -4.67 21.95 -4.12
C GLY A 100 -3.46 21.49 -4.93
N GLY A 101 -3.71 20.77 -6.02
CA GLY A 101 -2.70 20.19 -6.91
C GLY A 101 -2.91 20.56 -8.37
N GLU A 102 -2.29 19.78 -9.27
CA GLU A 102 -2.40 19.93 -10.73
C GLU A 102 -3.85 19.92 -11.23
N SER A 103 -4.72 19.12 -10.60
CA SER A 103 -6.15 19.05 -10.92
C SER A 103 -7.00 20.16 -10.25
N GLY A 104 -6.38 21.15 -9.61
CA GLY A 104 -7.05 22.23 -8.88
C GLY A 104 -7.35 21.90 -7.42
N SER A 105 -8.43 22.47 -6.87
CA SER A 105 -8.85 22.26 -5.49
C SER A 105 -9.26 20.80 -5.27
N ILE A 106 -8.81 20.22 -4.16
CA ILE A 106 -9.20 18.86 -3.77
C ILE A 106 -10.40 18.84 -2.82
N LEU A 107 -10.82 20.01 -2.34
CA LEU A 107 -11.92 20.17 -1.39
C LEU A 107 -13.00 21.10 -1.95
N VAL A 108 -14.24 20.70 -1.76
CA VAL A 108 -15.43 21.53 -1.89
C VAL A 108 -16.11 21.52 -0.52
N SER A 109 -16.06 22.66 0.18
CA SER A 109 -16.64 22.78 1.53
C SER A 109 -18.14 22.45 1.50
N PHE A 110 -18.60 21.67 2.48
CA PHE A 110 -19.98 21.18 2.61
C PHE A 110 -20.43 20.19 1.52
N ASP A 111 -19.51 19.71 0.67
CA ASP A 111 -19.83 18.74 -0.41
C ASP A 111 -18.68 17.74 -0.60
N SER A 112 -18.78 16.63 0.11
CA SER A 112 -17.80 15.53 -0.05
C SER A 112 -17.92 14.87 -1.41
N SER A 113 -19.13 14.81 -1.99
CA SER A 113 -19.37 14.17 -3.29
C SER A 113 -18.70 14.88 -4.45
N SER A 114 -18.50 16.20 -4.36
CA SER A 114 -17.75 17.02 -5.32
C SER A 114 -16.28 17.19 -4.95
N SER A 115 -15.83 16.68 -3.80
CA SER A 115 -14.44 16.79 -3.33
C SER A 115 -13.56 15.68 -3.88
N HIS A 116 -12.52 16.02 -4.65
CA HIS A 116 -11.58 15.04 -5.20
C HIS A 116 -10.89 14.20 -4.11
N LEU A 117 -10.61 14.81 -2.95
CA LEU A 117 -10.04 14.09 -1.81
C LEU A 117 -10.88 12.88 -1.40
N TYR A 118 -12.21 13.02 -1.35
CA TYR A 118 -13.13 11.94 -1.00
C TYR A 118 -13.37 10.98 -2.17
N ASN A 119 -13.53 11.51 -3.38
CA ASN A 119 -13.86 10.71 -4.55
C ASN A 119 -12.76 9.69 -4.87
N TYR A 120 -11.49 10.09 -4.84
CA TYR A 120 -10.37 9.19 -5.16
C TYR A 120 -10.18 8.07 -4.13
N LEU A 121 -10.66 8.22 -2.90
CA LEU A 121 -10.66 7.16 -1.88
C LEU A 121 -11.71 6.06 -2.18
N ASN A 122 -12.79 6.42 -2.88
CA ASN A 122 -13.93 5.54 -3.15
C ASN A 122 -13.89 4.90 -4.55
N LEU A 123 -12.89 5.22 -5.38
CA LEU A 123 -12.71 4.56 -6.67
C LEU A 123 -12.39 3.07 -6.49
N PRO A 124 -12.68 2.21 -7.46
CA PRO A 124 -12.23 0.82 -7.45
C PRO A 124 -10.71 0.73 -7.26
N MET A 125 -10.23 -0.25 -6.49
CA MET A 125 -8.80 -0.44 -6.20
C MET A 125 -7.92 -0.55 -7.47
N ALA A 126 -8.49 -1.06 -8.56
CA ALA A 126 -7.80 -1.19 -9.85
C ALA A 126 -7.73 0.13 -10.63
N ASP A 127 -8.44 1.17 -10.21
CA ASP A 127 -8.42 2.47 -10.87
C ASP A 127 -7.10 3.19 -10.61
N LYS A 128 -6.52 3.77 -11.66
CA LYS A 128 -5.24 4.50 -11.58
C LYS A 128 -5.31 5.74 -10.67
N MET A 129 -6.51 6.30 -10.52
CA MET A 129 -6.77 7.47 -9.69
C MET A 129 -7.14 7.10 -8.25
N HIS A 130 -7.32 5.79 -7.96
CA HIS A 130 -7.59 5.36 -6.59
C HIS A 130 -6.44 5.74 -5.65
N MET A 131 -6.77 6.33 -4.52
CA MET A 131 -5.80 6.76 -3.50
C MET A 131 -6.12 6.13 -2.13
N PRO A 132 -5.11 5.64 -1.40
CA PRO A 132 -3.74 5.38 -1.84
C PRO A 132 -3.68 4.29 -2.91
N PRO A 133 -2.70 4.33 -3.83
CA PRO A 133 -2.56 3.31 -4.87
C PRO A 133 -2.42 1.90 -4.28
N GLU A 134 -2.82 0.89 -5.05
CA GLU A 134 -2.67 -0.51 -4.66
C GLU A 134 -1.25 -0.82 -4.16
N GLY A 135 -1.15 -1.63 -3.09
CA GLY A 135 0.12 -1.96 -2.43
C GLY A 135 0.53 -1.02 -1.31
N ASN A 136 -0.14 0.12 -1.14
CA ASN A 136 0.03 1.00 0.02
C ASN A 136 -1.01 0.69 1.11
N SER A 137 -0.79 1.23 2.32
CA SER A 137 -1.75 1.11 3.42
C SER A 137 -3.02 1.88 3.08
N GLN A 138 -4.13 1.16 2.93
CA GLN A 138 -5.43 1.74 2.60
C GLN A 138 -6.08 2.36 3.83
N LEU A 139 -7.01 3.31 3.61
CA LEU A 139 -7.87 3.80 4.66
C LEU A 139 -8.90 2.73 5.04
N THR A 140 -9.30 2.72 6.29
CA THR A 140 -10.47 1.97 6.75
C THR A 140 -11.75 2.69 6.35
N GLU A 141 -12.88 1.97 6.29
CA GLU A 141 -14.18 2.58 6.04
C GLU A 141 -14.49 3.72 7.02
N ASN A 142 -14.14 3.55 8.30
CA ASN A 142 -14.31 4.60 9.31
C ASN A 142 -13.41 5.82 9.05
N GLU A 143 -12.16 5.64 8.60
CA GLU A 143 -11.28 6.76 8.25
C GLU A 143 -11.81 7.53 7.04
N ILE A 144 -12.33 6.84 6.02
CA ILE A 144 -12.97 7.48 4.85
C ILE A 144 -14.20 8.28 5.28
N GLU A 145 -15.03 7.68 6.14
CA GLU A 145 -16.24 8.32 6.63
C GLU A 145 -15.96 9.54 7.53
N LEU A 146 -14.89 9.50 8.31
CA LEU A 146 -14.43 10.66 9.09
C LEU A 146 -13.97 11.83 8.21
N LEU A 147 -13.31 11.55 7.09
CA LEU A 147 -12.99 12.57 6.10
C LEU A 147 -14.25 13.15 5.46
N ARG A 148 -15.24 12.31 5.15
CA ARG A 148 -16.55 12.75 4.66
C ARG A 148 -17.20 13.70 5.66
N ILE A 149 -17.32 13.29 6.92
CA ILE A 149 -17.92 14.10 7.99
C ILE A 149 -17.22 15.46 8.10
N TRP A 150 -15.89 15.49 8.06
CA TRP A 150 -15.15 16.75 8.12
C TRP A 150 -15.46 17.66 6.93
N ILE A 151 -15.49 17.14 5.71
CA ILE A 151 -15.80 17.90 4.49
C ILE A 151 -17.22 18.43 4.54
N ASP A 152 -18.21 17.59 4.84
CA ASP A 152 -19.64 17.94 4.88
C ASP A 152 -19.97 18.93 6.01
N ASN A 153 -19.10 19.00 7.05
CA ASN A 153 -19.18 20.03 8.08
C ASN A 153 -18.32 21.27 7.76
N GLY A 154 -17.96 21.48 6.47
CA GLY A 154 -17.34 22.69 5.95
C GLY A 154 -15.83 22.64 5.72
N ALA A 155 -15.17 21.50 5.96
CA ALA A 155 -13.71 21.32 5.86
C ALA A 155 -12.94 22.36 6.69
N GLU A 156 -13.43 22.67 7.89
CA GLU A 156 -12.87 23.71 8.77
C GLU A 156 -11.61 23.22 9.47
N PHE A 157 -10.54 24.04 9.44
CA PHE A 157 -9.23 23.69 9.98
C PHE A 157 -9.05 24.07 11.44
N GLU A 158 -9.66 25.15 11.88
CA GLU A 158 -9.43 25.72 13.22
C GLU A 158 -10.67 25.61 14.15
N LYS A 159 -11.82 25.25 13.57
CA LYS A 159 -13.07 25.18 14.31
C LYS A 159 -13.09 23.99 15.25
N PHE A 160 -13.47 24.25 16.49
CA PHE A 160 -13.85 23.23 17.44
C PHE A 160 -15.35 22.97 17.29
N ASN A 161 -15.70 21.74 16.92
CA ASN A 161 -17.09 21.32 16.87
C ASN A 161 -17.48 20.74 18.22
N SER A 162 -18.61 21.18 18.78
CA SER A 162 -19.20 20.45 19.90
C SER A 162 -19.68 19.09 19.40
N PHE A 163 -19.35 18.02 20.12
CA PHE A 163 -19.72 16.65 19.76
C PHE A 163 -21.22 16.51 19.50
N ASN A 164 -22.02 17.24 20.26
CA ASN A 164 -23.48 17.24 20.15
C ASN A 164 -24.03 17.91 18.85
N THR A 165 -23.18 18.60 18.08
CA THR A 165 -23.60 19.21 16.80
C THR A 165 -23.61 18.23 15.64
N PHE A 166 -22.94 17.09 15.78
CA PHE A 166 -22.96 16.02 14.79
C PHE A 166 -24.27 15.24 14.83
N GLN A 167 -24.69 14.70 13.68
CA GLN A 167 -25.80 13.76 13.63
C GLN A 167 -25.46 12.51 14.46
N LYS A 168 -26.48 11.82 14.96
CA LYS A 168 -26.26 10.67 15.86
C LYS A 168 -25.38 9.58 15.25
N SER A 169 -25.55 9.29 13.96
CA SER A 169 -24.69 8.36 13.21
C SER A 169 -23.24 8.84 13.11
N GLU A 170 -23.03 10.13 12.90
CA GLU A 170 -21.70 10.74 12.84
C GLU A 170 -21.01 10.73 14.22
N GLN A 171 -21.80 10.97 15.30
CA GLN A 171 -21.31 10.86 16.67
C GLN A 171 -20.78 9.44 16.96
N GLU A 172 -21.45 8.40 16.48
CA GLU A 172 -21.00 7.01 16.64
C GLU A 172 -19.66 6.77 15.94
N ILE A 173 -19.49 7.30 14.71
CA ILE A 173 -18.27 7.16 13.93
C ILE A 173 -17.13 7.98 14.54
N VAL A 174 -17.34 9.24 14.87
CA VAL A 174 -16.35 10.09 15.53
C VAL A 174 -15.96 9.46 16.88
N ASN A 175 -16.93 9.00 17.66
CA ASN A 175 -16.69 8.33 18.92
C ASN A 175 -15.90 7.02 18.76
N SER A 176 -16.20 6.24 17.73
CA SER A 176 -15.48 5.00 17.44
C SER A 176 -14.00 5.26 17.13
N PHE A 177 -13.67 6.36 16.45
CA PHE A 177 -12.29 6.75 16.17
C PHE A 177 -11.48 7.00 17.44
N PHE A 178 -12.11 7.61 18.44
CA PHE A 178 -11.49 7.90 19.73
C PHE A 178 -11.61 6.74 20.74
N GLN A 179 -12.63 5.89 20.59
CA GLN A 179 -12.89 4.75 21.48
C GLN A 179 -12.31 3.41 20.99
N VAL A 180 -11.82 3.32 19.74
CA VAL A 180 -11.19 2.10 19.20
C VAL A 180 -9.98 1.64 20.05
N ASP A 181 -9.54 2.47 20.98
CA ASP A 181 -8.50 2.12 21.96
C ASP A 181 -9.03 1.47 23.25
N LEU A 182 -10.32 1.13 23.33
CA LEU A 182 -10.89 0.49 24.54
C LEU A 182 -10.66 -1.02 24.61
N GLN A 183 -10.24 -1.69 23.56
CA GLN A 183 -9.41 -2.87 23.70
C GLN A 183 -7.97 -2.37 23.83
N LYS A 184 -7.55 -2.03 25.03
CA LYS A 184 -6.21 -1.53 25.36
C LYS A 184 -5.13 -2.50 24.92
N VAL A 185 -4.81 -2.47 23.62
CA VAL A 185 -3.58 -3.06 23.14
C VAL A 185 -2.49 -2.08 23.55
N GLU A 186 -1.68 -2.49 24.52
CA GLU A 186 -0.53 -1.70 24.95
C GLU A 186 0.41 -1.46 23.78
N PRO A 187 1.09 -0.30 23.70
CA PRO A 187 2.04 -0.04 22.64
C PRO A 187 3.17 -1.08 22.66
N PRO A 188 3.69 -1.47 21.47
CA PRO A 188 4.81 -2.41 21.40
C PRO A 188 6.05 -1.80 22.06
N ARG A 189 6.86 -2.63 22.72
CA ARG A 189 8.09 -2.16 23.37
C ARG A 189 9.11 -1.75 22.33
N LYS A 190 9.75 -0.60 22.52
CA LYS A 190 10.75 -0.04 21.60
C LYS A 190 11.83 -1.06 21.20
N LYS A 191 12.36 -1.83 22.16
CA LYS A 191 13.36 -2.88 21.91
C LYS A 191 12.90 -3.99 20.96
N ASP A 192 11.59 -4.32 20.99
CA ASP A 192 11.03 -5.35 20.10
C ASP A 192 10.88 -4.81 18.67
N LEU A 193 10.55 -3.52 18.52
CA LEU A 193 10.52 -2.83 17.25
C LEU A 193 11.94 -2.68 16.66
N GLU A 194 12.91 -2.25 17.45
CA GLU A 194 14.33 -2.17 17.04
C GLU A 194 14.84 -3.53 16.54
N LYS A 195 14.52 -4.61 17.28
CA LYS A 195 14.87 -5.96 16.86
C LYS A 195 14.25 -6.38 15.54
N LEU A 196 13.04 -5.97 15.24
CA LEU A 196 12.39 -6.23 13.96
C LEU A 196 13.05 -5.44 12.82
N LEU A 197 13.44 -4.17 13.05
CA LEU A 197 14.21 -3.39 12.07
C LEU A 197 15.55 -4.05 11.76
N ASP A 198 16.30 -4.50 12.77
CA ASP A 198 17.58 -5.22 12.61
C ASP A 198 17.40 -6.52 11.80
N LEU A 199 16.21 -7.08 11.79
CA LEU A 199 15.83 -8.28 11.06
C LEU A 199 15.17 -7.98 9.71
N ASN A 200 15.40 -6.79 9.15
CA ASN A 200 14.90 -6.34 7.85
C ASN A 200 13.36 -6.28 7.75
N PHE A 201 12.67 -5.96 8.83
CA PHE A 201 11.26 -5.60 8.74
C PHE A 201 11.08 -4.09 8.58
N ARG A 202 10.23 -3.67 7.66
CA ARG A 202 9.64 -2.35 7.66
C ARG A 202 8.43 -2.35 8.58
N LEU A 203 8.32 -1.35 9.44
CA LEU A 203 7.27 -1.23 10.43
C LEU A 203 6.51 0.07 10.21
N GLU A 204 5.19 -0.02 10.21
CA GLU A 204 4.30 1.14 10.12
C GLU A 204 3.22 1.03 11.19
N ARG A 205 2.80 2.17 11.74
CA ARG A 205 1.64 2.21 12.63
C ARG A 205 0.37 2.08 11.77
N ASN A 206 -0.57 1.22 12.17
CA ASN A 206 -1.78 1.01 11.39
C ASN A 206 -2.66 2.27 11.36
N SER A 207 -2.83 2.93 12.51
CA SER A 207 -3.54 4.21 12.64
C SER A 207 -2.99 5.00 13.81
N MET A 208 -3.10 6.34 13.77
CA MET A 208 -2.70 7.20 14.88
C MET A 208 -3.61 7.05 16.11
N SER A 209 -4.82 6.51 15.93
CA SER A 209 -5.79 6.28 17.01
C SER A 209 -5.61 4.97 17.76
N ASN A 210 -4.71 4.08 17.33
CA ASN A 210 -4.51 2.78 17.95
C ASN A 210 -3.03 2.38 18.04
N ASN A 211 -2.74 1.32 18.78
CA ASN A 211 -1.39 0.77 18.94
C ASN A 211 -1.13 -0.45 18.06
N TYR A 212 -1.91 -0.63 16.99
CA TYR A 212 -1.67 -1.70 16.03
C TYR A 212 -0.53 -1.38 15.07
N LEU A 213 0.12 -2.46 14.64
CA LEU A 213 1.34 -2.46 13.84
C LEU A 213 1.11 -3.18 12.51
N GLU A 214 1.67 -2.62 11.44
CA GLU A 214 1.86 -3.28 10.15
C GLU A 214 3.35 -3.60 10.00
N ALA A 215 3.67 -4.82 9.56
CA ALA A 215 5.04 -5.24 9.33
C ALA A 215 5.19 -5.85 7.93
N LYS A 216 6.26 -5.49 7.24
CA LYS A 216 6.67 -6.08 5.96
C LYS A 216 8.10 -6.55 6.04
N PHE A 217 8.34 -7.80 5.70
CA PHE A 217 9.68 -8.35 5.55
C PHE A 217 10.29 -7.87 4.22
N LEU A 218 11.52 -7.37 4.27
CA LEU A 218 12.21 -6.82 3.10
C LEU A 218 13.32 -7.75 2.58
N GLY A 219 13.57 -8.85 3.30
CA GLY A 219 14.57 -9.84 2.89
C GLY A 219 13.96 -10.96 2.05
N GLU A 220 14.82 -11.80 1.49
CA GLU A 220 14.41 -13.00 0.74
C GLU A 220 14.37 -14.24 1.64
N LYS A 221 15.35 -14.39 2.54
CA LYS A 221 15.47 -15.56 3.41
C LYS A 221 14.86 -15.29 4.78
N ILE A 222 13.70 -15.88 5.05
CA ILE A 222 13.06 -15.84 6.36
C ILE A 222 13.46 -17.08 7.18
N GLU A 223 13.63 -16.90 8.49
CA GLU A 223 14.09 -17.93 9.42
C GLU A 223 13.30 -17.86 10.73
N SER A 224 13.39 -18.89 11.57
CA SER A 224 12.72 -18.95 12.88
C SER A 224 12.95 -17.74 13.77
N LYS A 225 14.14 -17.09 13.69
CA LYS A 225 14.45 -15.87 14.45
C LYS A 225 13.54 -14.70 14.10
N HIS A 226 13.14 -14.58 12.83
CA HIS A 226 12.22 -13.54 12.34
C HIS A 226 10.82 -13.73 12.91
N ILE A 227 10.29 -14.95 12.84
CA ILE A 227 8.98 -15.28 13.41
C ILE A 227 8.99 -15.14 14.93
N SER A 228 10.09 -15.54 15.60
CA SER A 228 10.26 -15.36 17.04
C SER A 228 10.27 -13.89 17.46
N ALA A 229 10.86 -13.00 16.66
CA ALA A 229 10.79 -11.57 16.90
C ALA A 229 9.37 -11.02 16.70
N LEU A 230 8.68 -11.40 15.61
CA LEU A 230 7.28 -11.03 15.36
C LEU A 230 6.36 -11.48 16.50
N SER A 231 6.62 -12.64 17.13
CA SER A 231 5.81 -13.15 18.23
C SER A 231 5.78 -12.23 19.46
N LYS A 232 6.78 -11.34 19.61
CA LYS A 232 6.84 -10.35 20.71
C LYS A 232 5.85 -9.21 20.55
N VAL A 233 5.39 -8.99 19.31
CA VAL A 233 4.42 -7.95 18.94
C VAL A 233 3.12 -8.54 18.35
N LYS A 234 2.86 -9.82 18.53
CA LYS A 234 1.73 -10.54 17.91
C LYS A 234 0.35 -9.96 18.23
N ILE A 235 0.22 -9.33 19.41
CA ILE A 235 -1.05 -8.69 19.86
C ILE A 235 -1.26 -7.35 19.14
N GLN A 236 -0.17 -6.65 18.82
CA GLN A 236 -0.21 -5.38 18.10
C GLN A 236 -0.27 -5.58 16.58
N LEU A 237 0.18 -6.74 16.07
CA LEU A 237 0.35 -6.98 14.64
C LEU A 237 -0.99 -7.27 13.96
N VAL A 238 -1.47 -6.30 13.17
CA VAL A 238 -2.74 -6.41 12.43
C VAL A 238 -2.53 -6.76 10.96
N LYS A 239 -1.39 -6.36 10.38
CA LYS A 239 -1.03 -6.67 8.99
C LYS A 239 0.42 -7.15 8.90
N LEU A 240 0.59 -8.26 8.18
CA LEU A 240 1.89 -8.89 7.97
C LEU A 240 2.09 -9.22 6.49
N ASP A 241 3.18 -8.71 5.93
CA ASP A 241 3.61 -9.00 4.56
C ASP A 241 4.93 -9.78 4.60
N LEU A 242 4.87 -11.08 4.27
CA LEU A 242 6.01 -11.99 4.15
C LEU A 242 6.19 -12.46 2.69
N SER A 243 5.61 -11.74 1.73
CA SER A 243 5.70 -12.08 0.31
C SER A 243 7.13 -12.01 -0.22
N ASN A 244 7.39 -12.76 -1.30
CA ASN A 244 8.70 -12.86 -1.95
C ASN A 244 9.81 -13.36 -1.03
N SER A 245 9.49 -14.27 -0.10
CA SER A 245 10.45 -14.83 0.84
C SER A 245 10.46 -16.37 0.81
N SER A 246 11.47 -16.96 1.44
CA SER A 246 11.58 -18.42 1.62
C SER A 246 10.66 -18.97 2.72
N LEU A 247 9.50 -18.33 2.95
CA LEU A 247 8.50 -18.82 3.90
C LEU A 247 7.96 -20.18 3.44
N ASP A 248 7.92 -21.12 4.37
CA ASP A 248 7.44 -22.49 4.18
C ASP A 248 6.38 -22.87 5.23
N ASP A 249 5.88 -24.09 5.16
CA ASP A 249 4.83 -24.62 6.04
C ASP A 249 5.28 -24.70 7.51
N ASP A 250 6.56 -25.00 7.76
CA ASP A 250 7.10 -25.09 9.12
C ASP A 250 7.15 -23.73 9.82
N LEU A 251 7.48 -22.68 9.06
CA LEU A 251 7.55 -21.33 9.59
C LEU A 251 6.18 -20.68 9.77
N ILE A 252 5.26 -20.89 8.82
CA ILE A 252 3.91 -20.32 8.90
C ILE A 252 3.11 -20.92 10.06
N TYR A 253 3.37 -22.17 10.44
CA TYR A 253 2.74 -22.83 11.59
C TYR A 253 2.84 -21.98 12.87
N LYS A 254 3.92 -21.25 13.05
CA LYS A 254 4.16 -20.40 14.22
C LYS A 254 3.26 -19.15 14.27
N LEU A 255 2.62 -18.79 13.13
CA LEU A 255 1.70 -17.65 13.05
C LEU A 255 0.30 -17.96 13.58
N LYS A 256 -0.03 -19.20 13.87
CA LYS A 256 -1.33 -19.60 14.41
C LYS A 256 -1.76 -18.83 15.66
N SER A 257 -0.79 -18.40 16.48
CA SER A 257 -1.02 -17.65 17.72
C SER A 257 -1.21 -16.14 17.55
N PHE A 258 -1.24 -15.63 16.32
CA PHE A 258 -1.34 -14.20 16.02
C PHE A 258 -2.81 -13.79 15.91
N THR A 259 -3.47 -13.62 17.05
CA THR A 259 -4.92 -13.42 17.16
C THR A 259 -5.42 -12.05 16.72
N SER A 260 -4.54 -11.07 16.58
CA SER A 260 -4.88 -9.73 16.08
C SER A 260 -4.66 -9.59 14.57
N LEU A 261 -4.05 -10.59 13.91
CA LEU A 261 -3.66 -10.53 12.50
C LEU A 261 -4.91 -10.62 11.61
N LYS A 262 -5.18 -9.53 10.87
CA LYS A 262 -6.30 -9.38 9.94
C LYS A 262 -5.89 -9.56 8.48
N TYR A 263 -4.71 -9.06 8.12
CA TYR A 263 -4.23 -9.01 6.74
C TYR A 263 -2.90 -9.75 6.65
N LEU A 264 -2.88 -10.84 5.88
CA LEU A 264 -1.67 -11.64 5.67
C LEU A 264 -1.36 -11.75 4.18
N LYS A 265 -0.13 -11.35 3.79
CA LYS A 265 0.40 -11.55 2.45
C LYS A 265 1.56 -12.53 2.51
N ILE A 266 1.44 -13.63 1.78
CA ILE A 266 2.45 -14.69 1.65
C ILE A 266 2.57 -15.15 0.19
N ASN A 267 2.27 -14.24 -0.74
CA ASN A 267 2.43 -14.50 -2.16
C ASN A 267 3.92 -14.67 -2.55
N ASN A 268 4.19 -15.47 -3.57
CA ASN A 268 5.54 -15.85 -4.00
C ASN A 268 6.36 -16.47 -2.86
N THR A 269 5.81 -17.47 -2.18
CA THR A 269 6.47 -18.24 -1.12
C THR A 269 6.32 -19.73 -1.37
N SER A 270 6.98 -20.57 -0.57
CA SER A 270 6.92 -22.04 -0.67
C SER A 270 5.85 -22.65 0.22
N VAL A 271 4.83 -21.89 0.61
CA VAL A 271 3.70 -22.38 1.40
C VAL A 271 2.82 -23.25 0.52
N THR A 272 2.42 -24.40 1.06
CA THR A 272 1.53 -25.39 0.43
C THR A 272 0.21 -25.51 1.21
N ASP A 273 -0.66 -26.43 0.78
CA ASP A 273 -1.92 -26.71 1.46
C ASP A 273 -1.72 -27.04 2.96
N ASN A 274 -0.62 -27.69 3.32
CA ASN A 274 -0.31 -28.02 4.73
C ASN A 274 -0.14 -26.75 5.59
N GLY A 275 0.44 -25.69 5.04
CA GLY A 275 0.61 -24.43 5.73
C GLY A 275 -0.70 -23.69 6.01
N LEU A 276 -1.73 -23.91 5.18
CA LEU A 276 -3.03 -23.24 5.31
C LEU A 276 -3.75 -23.58 6.63
N PHE A 277 -3.54 -24.77 7.18
CA PHE A 277 -4.13 -25.18 8.48
C PHE A 277 -3.62 -24.36 9.67
N SER A 278 -2.56 -23.60 9.44
CA SER A 278 -1.91 -22.77 10.45
C SER A 278 -2.33 -21.31 10.38
N ILE A 279 -3.17 -20.95 9.41
CA ILE A 279 -3.67 -19.59 9.28
C ILE A 279 -4.62 -19.32 10.45
N SER A 280 -4.35 -18.23 11.17
CA SER A 280 -5.20 -17.79 12.29
C SER A 280 -6.63 -17.48 11.81
N ASN A 281 -7.64 -17.89 12.57
CA ASN A 281 -9.04 -17.56 12.31
C ASN A 281 -9.37 -16.06 12.41
N SER A 282 -8.41 -15.24 12.86
CA SER A 282 -8.52 -13.76 12.87
C SER A 282 -8.23 -13.15 11.50
N VAL A 283 -7.62 -13.90 10.57
CA VAL A 283 -7.28 -13.38 9.24
C VAL A 283 -8.55 -13.18 8.41
N GLU A 284 -8.75 -11.97 7.95
CA GLU A 284 -9.88 -11.57 7.11
C GLU A 284 -9.50 -11.47 5.63
N SER A 285 -8.23 -11.13 5.34
CA SER A 285 -7.70 -11.03 3.98
C SER A 285 -6.38 -11.79 3.86
N LEU A 286 -6.31 -12.73 2.91
CA LEU A 286 -5.16 -13.59 2.68
C LEU A 286 -4.73 -13.53 1.21
N ASN A 287 -3.44 -13.25 0.97
CA ASN A 287 -2.89 -13.28 -0.38
C ASN A 287 -1.94 -14.48 -0.56
N LEU A 288 -2.36 -15.42 -1.41
CA LEU A 288 -1.69 -16.65 -1.79
C LEU A 288 -1.24 -16.66 -3.27
N ASN A 289 -1.18 -15.51 -3.92
CA ASN A 289 -0.80 -15.44 -5.31
C ASN A 289 0.56 -16.11 -5.54
N ASN A 290 0.66 -16.91 -6.62
CA ASN A 290 1.89 -17.61 -6.99
C ASN A 290 2.46 -18.46 -5.82
N THR A 291 1.62 -19.34 -5.28
CA THR A 291 1.97 -20.37 -4.30
C THR A 291 1.45 -21.73 -4.77
N ASP A 292 1.98 -22.82 -4.23
CA ASP A 292 1.61 -24.20 -4.60
C ASP A 292 0.34 -24.68 -3.87
N ILE A 293 -0.71 -23.85 -3.89
CA ILE A 293 -1.99 -24.13 -3.26
C ILE A 293 -2.95 -24.78 -4.25
N SER A 294 -3.63 -25.85 -3.80
CA SER A 294 -4.62 -26.59 -4.57
C SER A 294 -6.06 -26.20 -4.23
N TYR A 295 -7.00 -26.73 -5.03
CA TYR A 295 -8.43 -26.63 -4.75
C TYR A 295 -8.79 -27.17 -3.37
N ASP A 296 -8.26 -28.36 -3.00
CA ASP A 296 -8.60 -29.04 -1.75
C ASP A 296 -8.12 -28.22 -0.53
N GLY A 297 -6.91 -27.65 -0.62
CA GLY A 297 -6.38 -26.77 0.42
C GLY A 297 -7.26 -25.53 0.65
N VAL A 298 -7.67 -24.86 -0.45
CA VAL A 298 -8.57 -23.69 -0.36
C VAL A 298 -9.95 -24.09 0.14
N ASN A 299 -10.51 -25.15 -0.37
CA ASN A 299 -11.83 -25.63 0.06
C ASN A 299 -11.87 -25.93 1.57
N GLN A 300 -10.85 -26.58 2.10
CA GLN A 300 -10.72 -26.85 3.53
C GLN A 300 -10.48 -25.58 4.36
N LEU A 301 -9.65 -24.66 3.86
CA LEU A 301 -9.42 -23.35 4.50
C LEU A 301 -10.74 -22.57 4.65
N LEU A 302 -11.54 -22.49 3.59
CA LEU A 302 -12.80 -21.73 3.58
C LEU A 302 -13.88 -22.35 4.46
N GLN A 303 -13.85 -23.65 4.70
CA GLN A 303 -14.75 -24.31 5.66
C GLN A 303 -14.47 -23.95 7.11
N SER A 304 -13.22 -23.62 7.45
CA SER A 304 -12.76 -23.42 8.84
C SER A 304 -12.47 -21.99 9.20
N ASN A 305 -12.34 -21.08 8.22
CA ASN A 305 -11.89 -19.69 8.40
C ASN A 305 -12.97 -18.67 8.09
N LYS A 306 -12.87 -17.49 8.74
CA LYS A 306 -13.77 -16.34 8.53
C LYS A 306 -13.18 -15.33 7.53
N LEU A 307 -12.56 -15.84 6.46
CA LEU A 307 -11.99 -14.99 5.42
C LEU A 307 -13.07 -14.17 4.70
N LYS A 308 -12.77 -12.91 4.42
CA LYS A 308 -13.59 -12.00 3.60
C LYS A 308 -13.05 -11.91 2.17
N THR A 309 -11.71 -11.94 2.03
CA THR A 309 -11.03 -11.82 0.74
C THR A 309 -9.87 -12.79 0.64
N LEU A 310 -9.77 -13.49 -0.49
CA LEU A 310 -8.71 -14.45 -0.78
C LEU A 310 -8.18 -14.25 -2.20
N TYR A 311 -6.87 -14.02 -2.34
CA TYR A 311 -6.19 -13.84 -3.63
C TYR A 311 -5.46 -15.12 -4.01
N LEU A 312 -5.75 -15.65 -5.21
CA LEU A 312 -5.37 -16.98 -5.68
C LEU A 312 -4.79 -16.97 -7.12
N TRP A 313 -4.27 -15.85 -7.58
CA TRP A 313 -3.68 -15.77 -8.92
C TRP A 313 -2.42 -16.63 -9.03
N LYS A 314 -2.29 -17.37 -10.14
CA LYS A 314 -1.18 -18.34 -10.35
C LYS A 314 -1.03 -19.38 -9.24
N THR A 315 -2.12 -19.91 -8.73
CA THR A 315 -2.16 -21.10 -7.89
C THR A 315 -2.50 -22.36 -8.73
N ASN A 316 -2.41 -23.54 -8.13
CA ASN A 316 -2.68 -24.82 -8.81
C ASN A 316 -4.19 -25.13 -8.90
N ILE A 317 -5.04 -24.12 -9.15
CA ILE A 317 -6.51 -24.26 -9.19
C ILE A 317 -6.99 -24.09 -10.62
N SER A 318 -7.55 -25.15 -11.22
CA SER A 318 -8.11 -25.11 -12.57
C SER A 318 -9.32 -24.16 -12.68
N ASN A 319 -9.60 -23.65 -13.88
CA ASN A 319 -10.73 -22.76 -14.12
C ASN A 319 -12.08 -23.37 -13.68
N GLU A 320 -12.27 -24.67 -13.85
CA GLU A 320 -13.46 -25.38 -13.37
C GLU A 320 -13.58 -25.31 -11.84
N ASN A 321 -12.48 -25.56 -11.14
CA ASN A 321 -12.42 -25.50 -9.69
C ASN A 321 -12.54 -24.07 -9.15
N GLN A 322 -12.03 -23.05 -9.87
CA GLN A 322 -12.24 -21.63 -9.53
C GLN A 322 -13.71 -21.30 -9.55
N LYS A 323 -14.43 -21.71 -10.60
CA LYS A 323 -15.89 -21.54 -10.69
C LYS A 323 -16.61 -22.25 -9.55
N LYS A 324 -16.25 -23.50 -9.27
CA LYS A 324 -16.86 -24.28 -8.17
C LYS A 324 -16.68 -23.60 -6.81
N LEU A 325 -15.48 -23.06 -6.51
CA LEU A 325 -15.24 -22.27 -5.29
C LEU A 325 -16.11 -21.02 -5.25
N SER A 326 -16.19 -20.27 -6.36
CA SER A 326 -16.99 -19.03 -6.43
C SER A 326 -18.48 -19.28 -6.27
N ASP A 327 -18.98 -20.42 -6.79
CA ASP A 327 -20.38 -20.82 -6.67
C ASP A 327 -20.73 -21.35 -5.25
N THR A 328 -19.72 -21.84 -4.51
CA THR A 328 -19.92 -22.48 -3.19
C THR A 328 -19.79 -21.50 -2.04
N TYR A 329 -18.88 -20.52 -2.13
CA TYR A 329 -18.53 -19.63 -1.03
C TYR A 329 -18.82 -18.18 -1.34
N SER A 330 -19.37 -17.43 -0.36
CA SER A 330 -19.63 -15.98 -0.46
C SER A 330 -18.39 -15.10 -0.16
N VAL A 331 -17.20 -15.69 -0.09
CA VAL A 331 -15.94 -15.00 0.09
C VAL A 331 -15.54 -14.31 -1.22
N ASN A 332 -14.96 -13.12 -1.14
CA ASN A 332 -14.41 -12.46 -2.33
C ASN A 332 -13.14 -13.20 -2.78
N LEU A 333 -13.28 -14.04 -3.83
CA LEU A 333 -12.19 -14.82 -4.41
C LEU A 333 -11.62 -14.12 -5.63
N ASN A 334 -10.32 -13.79 -5.59
CA ASN A 334 -9.62 -13.13 -6.68
C ASN A 334 -8.60 -14.09 -7.31
N PHE A 335 -8.93 -14.61 -8.49
CA PHE A 335 -8.06 -15.50 -9.27
C PHE A 335 -7.16 -14.75 -10.27
N GLY A 336 -7.18 -13.43 -10.25
CA GLY A 336 -6.51 -12.59 -11.24
C GLY A 336 -7.21 -12.61 -12.60
N VAL A 337 -6.64 -11.89 -13.54
CA VAL A 337 -7.14 -11.87 -14.93
C VAL A 337 -6.26 -12.81 -15.74
N SER A 338 -6.86 -13.87 -16.29
CA SER A 338 -6.15 -14.88 -17.11
C SER A 338 -5.61 -14.30 -18.42
N ASP A 339 -6.10 -13.16 -18.83
CA ASP A 339 -5.77 -12.52 -20.10
C ASP A 339 -5.43 -11.05 -19.88
N PHE A 340 -4.21 -10.80 -19.40
CA PHE A 340 -3.70 -9.46 -19.13
C PHE A 340 -3.82 -8.54 -20.38
N ALA A 341 -3.83 -9.15 -21.58
CA ALA A 341 -3.98 -8.44 -22.83
C ALA A 341 -5.41 -7.92 -23.09
N LYS A 342 -6.44 -8.54 -22.47
CA LYS A 342 -7.83 -8.12 -22.68
C LYS A 342 -8.35 -7.10 -21.66
N GLY A 343 -7.67 -6.91 -20.54
CA GLY A 343 -8.11 -6.05 -19.45
C GLY A 343 -7.27 -4.79 -19.20
N VAL A 344 -6.13 -4.66 -19.86
CA VAL A 344 -5.31 -3.44 -19.75
C VAL A 344 -5.79 -2.47 -20.82
N PRO A 345 -6.34 -1.29 -20.46
CA PRO A 345 -6.59 -0.24 -21.43
C PRO A 345 -5.28 0.04 -22.16
N LEU A 346 -5.26 -0.19 -23.45
CA LEU A 346 -4.10 0.15 -24.28
C LEU A 346 -3.89 1.66 -24.18
N SER A 347 -2.67 2.08 -23.90
CA SER A 347 -2.31 3.49 -24.00
C SER A 347 -2.56 3.98 -25.42
N ILE A 348 -3.01 5.24 -25.54
CA ILE A 348 -3.11 5.90 -26.84
C ILE A 348 -1.77 5.72 -27.56
N PRO A 349 -1.76 5.27 -28.84
CA PRO A 349 -0.53 5.08 -29.60
C PRO A 349 0.29 6.38 -29.63
N ALA A 350 1.51 6.33 -29.11
CA ALA A 350 2.42 7.47 -29.18
C ALA A 350 3.27 7.37 -30.46
N THR A 351 3.45 8.50 -31.13
CA THR A 351 4.30 8.58 -32.33
C THR A 351 5.78 8.76 -31.94
N ILE A 352 6.68 8.16 -32.71
CA ILE A 352 8.13 8.34 -32.58
C ILE A 352 8.55 9.64 -33.32
N SER A 353 7.75 10.09 -34.30
CA SER A 353 8.07 11.24 -35.13
C SER A 353 7.89 12.55 -34.36
N GLU A 354 8.96 13.33 -34.22
CA GLU A 354 8.96 14.66 -33.60
C GLU A 354 8.50 15.79 -34.55
N GLN A 355 8.43 15.51 -35.85
CA GLN A 355 8.02 16.51 -36.85
C GLN A 355 6.51 16.68 -36.88
N THR A 356 6.05 17.88 -36.66
CA THR A 356 4.62 18.26 -36.70
C THR A 356 4.25 19.05 -37.98
N MET A 357 5.22 19.50 -38.76
CA MET A 357 5.03 20.21 -40.05
C MET A 357 5.82 19.57 -41.15
N PHE A 358 5.20 19.36 -42.33
CA PHE A 358 5.81 18.76 -43.49
C PHE A 358 5.27 19.40 -44.77
N SER A 359 6.06 19.42 -45.86
CA SER A 359 5.68 20.03 -47.16
C SER A 359 5.06 19.03 -48.13
N ASP A 360 5.51 17.77 -48.14
CA ASP A 360 5.04 16.75 -49.09
C ASP A 360 4.50 15.50 -48.43
N SER A 361 5.30 14.82 -47.62
CA SER A 361 4.92 13.59 -46.94
C SER A 361 5.62 13.46 -45.61
N LEU A 362 4.96 12.82 -44.64
CA LEU A 362 5.52 12.48 -43.35
C LEU A 362 5.36 10.99 -43.08
N LYS A 363 6.47 10.32 -42.75
CA LYS A 363 6.44 8.94 -42.29
C LYS A 363 6.16 8.96 -40.77
N ILE A 364 4.99 8.43 -40.36
CA ILE A 364 4.63 8.28 -38.97
C ILE A 364 5.00 6.88 -38.52
N GLU A 365 5.79 6.80 -37.45
CA GLU A 365 6.11 5.55 -36.76
C GLU A 365 5.53 5.57 -35.35
N PHE A 366 4.97 4.45 -34.90
CA PHE A 366 4.38 4.31 -33.57
C PHE A 366 5.28 3.47 -32.67
N TYR A 367 5.29 3.79 -31.36
CA TYR A 367 5.89 2.91 -30.39
C TYR A 367 5.13 1.58 -30.34
N LYS A 368 5.86 0.46 -30.35
CA LYS A 368 5.27 -0.87 -30.16
C LYS A 368 4.77 -1.00 -28.73
N SER A 369 3.46 -1.12 -28.55
CA SER A 369 2.84 -1.45 -27.28
C SER A 369 2.99 -2.94 -26.96
N LEU A 370 2.96 -3.29 -25.66
CA LEU A 370 2.88 -4.68 -25.21
C LEU A 370 1.64 -5.35 -25.81
N GLY A 371 1.80 -6.57 -26.35
CA GLY A 371 0.69 -7.34 -26.93
C GLY A 371 0.46 -7.13 -28.42
N ASN A 372 1.28 -6.33 -29.11
CA ASN A 372 1.20 -6.08 -30.55
C ASN A 372 -0.22 -5.71 -31.05
N PRO A 373 -0.87 -4.69 -30.47
CA PRO A 373 -2.23 -4.32 -30.81
C PRO A 373 -2.34 -3.80 -32.25
N THR A 374 -3.50 -3.94 -32.85
CA THR A 374 -3.83 -3.29 -34.12
C THR A 374 -4.08 -1.81 -33.88
N ILE A 375 -3.28 -0.93 -34.47
CA ILE A 375 -3.46 0.51 -34.42
C ILE A 375 -4.40 0.91 -35.57
N ARG A 376 -5.49 1.60 -35.26
CA ARG A 376 -6.40 2.21 -36.23
C ARG A 376 -6.30 3.72 -36.12
N TYR A 377 -6.47 4.41 -37.23
CA TYR A 377 -6.38 5.87 -37.29
C TYR A 377 -7.31 6.43 -38.38
N THR A 378 -7.67 7.68 -38.23
CA THR A 378 -8.39 8.47 -39.24
C THR A 378 -7.56 9.70 -39.60
N LEU A 379 -7.78 10.24 -40.80
CA LEU A 379 -7.09 11.45 -41.25
C LEU A 379 -7.97 12.71 -41.17
N ASN A 380 -9.22 12.56 -40.84
CA ASN A 380 -10.22 13.61 -40.80
C ASN A 380 -10.62 14.05 -39.38
N GLY A 381 -10.00 13.46 -38.36
CA GLY A 381 -10.28 13.76 -36.95
C GLY A 381 -11.46 13.01 -36.35
N ASP A 382 -12.11 12.13 -37.10
CA ASP A 382 -13.16 11.25 -36.57
C ASP A 382 -12.56 10.12 -35.74
N GLU A 383 -13.31 9.53 -34.82
CA GLU A 383 -12.87 8.33 -34.09
C GLU A 383 -12.79 7.13 -35.06
N PRO A 384 -11.71 6.31 -34.98
CA PRO A 384 -11.61 5.12 -35.80
C PRO A 384 -12.69 4.10 -35.45
N ASP A 385 -13.34 3.53 -36.45
CA ASP A 385 -14.31 2.45 -36.28
C ASP A 385 -13.70 1.19 -35.67
N SER A 386 -14.50 0.45 -34.88
CA SER A 386 -14.10 -0.77 -34.16
C SER A 386 -13.82 -1.97 -35.09
#